data_750ef88d8dedd338c03e03e0b654a043
#
_entry.id   750ef88d8dedd338c03e03e0b654a043
#
_cell.length_a   1.000
_cell.length_b   1.000
_cell.length_c   1.000
_cell.angle_alpha   90.00
_cell.angle_beta   90.00
_cell.angle_gamma   90.00
#
_symmetry.space_group_name_H-M   'P 1'
#
loop_
_entity.id
_entity.type
_entity.pdbx_description
1 polymer ?
#
loop_
_entity_poly.entity_id
_entity_poly.type
_entity_poly.pdbx_seq_one_letter_code
_entity_poly.pdbx_strand_id
1 'polypeptide(L)'
;YRTLRCDRCGLVVEDLGLAEPYARVTKRLAQYILDLCHSLTIKEIAEHLELDWKTIKDIHKSFLKERFSPPDIGSPKLLAVDEISLKKRHKYLTVVIDWESGRVLWVAQGRGEEALKEFFNQLTPEIKKGIKAMAMDMWDPYIKAVEEHSPDCAIVFDQFHVISSFGRVIDKVRNIELRKAN
;
A
#
# COMPACT_ATOMS: atom_id res chain seq x y z
N TYR A 1 35.31 11.50 10.11
CA TYR A 1 35.91 11.26 8.79
C TYR A 1 37.27 11.93 8.75
N ARG A 2 38.32 11.20 8.35
CA ARG A 2 39.60 11.80 8.05
C ARG A 2 39.69 12.06 6.54
N THR A 3 40.14 13.24 6.17
CA THR A 3 40.49 13.54 4.80
C THR A 3 41.95 13.22 4.59
N LEU A 4 42.25 12.32 3.70
CA LEU A 4 43.60 11.89 3.35
C LEU A 4 43.97 12.51 1.98
N ARG A 5 45.22 12.92 1.85
CA ARG A 5 45.75 13.37 0.56
C ARG A 5 46.51 12.21 -0.07
N CYS A 6 46.04 11.76 -1.20
CA CYS A 6 46.69 10.71 -2.00
C CYS A 6 47.38 11.36 -3.19
N ASP A 7 48.62 10.97 -3.46
CA ASP A 7 49.37 11.53 -4.59
C ASP A 7 48.80 11.12 -5.96
N ARG A 8 47.99 10.03 -6.02
CA ARG A 8 47.36 9.56 -7.24
C ARG A 8 45.96 10.11 -7.49
N CYS A 9 45.12 10.21 -6.46
CA CYS A 9 43.69 10.51 -6.58
C CYS A 9 43.29 11.80 -5.84
N GLY A 10 44.23 12.57 -5.29
CA GLY A 10 43.95 13.83 -4.61
C GLY A 10 43.38 13.63 -3.20
N LEU A 11 42.42 14.46 -2.84
CA LEU A 11 41.76 14.39 -1.53
C LEU A 11 40.74 13.25 -1.52
N VAL A 12 40.92 12.32 -0.61
CA VAL A 12 40.02 11.15 -0.40
C VAL A 12 39.51 11.19 1.03
N VAL A 13 38.21 10.99 1.20
CA VAL A 13 37.59 10.83 2.52
C VAL A 13 37.67 9.37 2.92
N GLU A 14 38.12 9.12 4.15
CA GLU A 14 38.19 7.78 4.72
C GLU A 14 36.79 7.17 4.81
N ASP A 15 36.58 5.98 4.23
CA ASP A 15 35.39 5.20 4.43
C ASP A 15 35.57 4.29 5.62
N LEU A 16 34.89 4.57 6.72
CA LEU A 16 34.91 3.78 7.93
C LEU A 16 33.94 2.59 7.91
N GLY A 17 33.12 2.46 6.86
CA GLY A 17 32.07 1.44 6.75
C GLY A 17 30.96 1.52 7.81
N LEU A 18 31.04 2.50 8.72
CA LEU A 18 30.12 2.64 9.87
C LEU A 18 28.80 3.33 9.49
N ALA A 19 28.79 4.13 8.46
CA ALA A 19 27.61 4.87 7.98
C ALA A 19 27.58 4.89 6.45
N GLU A 20 26.39 5.07 5.88
CA GLU A 20 26.27 5.34 4.45
C GLU A 20 26.78 6.75 4.12
N PRO A 21 27.24 7.01 2.90
CA PRO A 21 27.64 8.34 2.47
C PRO A 21 26.55 9.37 2.79
N TYR A 22 26.95 10.48 3.44
CA TYR A 22 26.06 11.57 3.86
C TYR A 22 24.97 11.16 4.89
N ALA A 23 24.99 9.94 5.44
CA ALA A 23 24.06 9.55 6.48
C ALA A 23 24.29 10.33 7.78
N ARG A 24 23.19 10.64 8.48
CA ARG A 24 23.20 11.33 9.78
C ARG A 24 23.37 10.37 10.96
N VAL A 25 23.22 9.07 10.70
CA VAL A 25 23.29 8.00 11.70
C VAL A 25 24.17 6.87 11.18
N THR A 26 24.68 6.05 12.10
CA THR A 26 25.41 4.85 11.73
C THR A 26 24.48 3.76 11.19
N LYS A 27 25.01 2.81 10.42
CA LYS A 27 24.26 1.64 9.92
C LYS A 27 23.58 0.88 11.06
N ARG A 28 24.29 0.71 12.18
CA ARG A 28 23.77 0.02 13.36
C ARG A 28 22.59 0.76 13.99
N LEU A 29 22.66 2.09 14.10
CA LEU A 29 21.56 2.89 14.62
C LEU A 29 20.38 2.92 13.63
N ALA A 30 20.65 2.98 12.33
CA ALA A 30 19.59 2.86 11.31
C ALA A 30 18.85 1.52 11.43
N GLN A 31 19.56 0.40 11.59
CA GLN A 31 18.92 -0.91 11.80
C GLN A 31 18.09 -0.93 13.08
N TYR A 32 18.59 -0.40 14.18
CA TYR A 32 17.84 -0.33 15.44
C TYR A 32 16.56 0.51 15.30
N ILE A 33 16.61 1.62 14.57
CA ILE A 33 15.44 2.43 14.24
C ILE A 33 14.41 1.60 13.46
N LEU A 34 14.85 0.82 12.48
CA LEU A 34 13.96 -0.04 11.68
C LEU A 34 13.30 -1.12 12.54
N ASP A 35 14.02 -1.71 13.45
CA ASP A 35 13.48 -2.71 14.39
C ASP A 35 12.39 -2.08 15.28
N LEU A 36 12.60 -0.87 15.77
CA LEU A 36 11.61 -0.13 16.55
C LEU A 36 10.36 0.25 15.72
N CYS A 37 10.50 0.50 14.42
CA CYS A 37 9.36 0.83 13.53
C CYS A 37 8.32 -0.29 13.43
N HIS A 38 8.63 -1.51 13.84
CA HIS A 38 7.64 -2.60 13.91
C HIS A 38 6.64 -2.45 15.06
N SER A 39 6.98 -1.69 16.11
CA SER A 39 6.18 -1.63 17.33
C SER A 39 5.84 -0.22 17.78
N LEU A 40 6.60 0.79 17.34
CA LEU A 40 6.48 2.17 17.77
C LEU A 40 6.19 3.09 16.57
N THR A 41 5.53 4.22 16.86
CA THR A 41 5.35 5.29 15.88
C THR A 41 6.65 6.07 15.65
N ILE A 42 6.78 6.70 14.48
CA ILE A 42 7.93 7.57 14.15
C ILE A 42 8.14 8.64 15.24
N LYS A 43 7.06 9.17 15.82
CA LYS A 43 7.13 10.18 16.88
C LYS A 43 7.73 9.61 18.17
N GLU A 44 7.24 8.47 18.61
CA GLU A 44 7.76 7.80 19.82
C GLU A 44 9.24 7.42 19.68
N ILE A 45 9.64 6.94 18.50
CA ILE A 45 11.05 6.63 18.21
C ILE A 45 11.90 7.90 18.25
N ALA A 46 11.42 9.01 17.67
CA ALA A 46 12.12 10.28 17.68
C ALA A 46 12.32 10.82 19.10
N GLU A 47 11.29 10.73 19.94
CA GLU A 47 11.35 11.10 21.36
C GLU A 47 12.29 10.18 22.16
N HIS A 48 12.20 8.87 21.92
CA HIS A 48 13.05 7.86 22.63
C HIS A 48 14.53 8.01 22.31
N LEU A 49 14.89 8.31 21.06
CA LEU A 49 16.28 8.42 20.60
C LEU A 49 16.79 9.86 20.58
N GLU A 50 15.97 10.82 20.98
CA GLU A 50 16.29 12.27 20.89
C GLU A 50 16.74 12.70 19.50
N LEU A 51 16.14 12.13 18.44
CA LEU A 51 16.42 12.41 17.05
C LEU A 51 15.27 13.16 16.38
N ASP A 52 15.60 13.94 15.34
CA ASP A 52 14.58 14.57 14.51
C ASP A 52 13.71 13.49 13.82
N TRP A 53 12.39 13.62 13.94
CA TRP A 53 11.42 12.70 13.35
C TRP A 53 11.55 12.53 11.83
N LYS A 54 12.05 13.56 11.12
CA LYS A 54 12.32 13.48 9.68
C LYS A 54 13.45 12.49 9.40
N THR A 55 14.48 12.46 10.26
CA THR A 55 15.57 11.49 10.13
C THR A 55 15.04 10.06 10.26
N ILE A 56 14.19 9.79 11.27
CA ILE A 56 13.55 8.48 11.45
C ILE A 56 12.70 8.11 10.23
N LYS A 57 11.85 9.06 9.80
CA LYS A 57 10.98 8.87 8.63
C LYS A 57 11.78 8.58 7.35
N ASP A 58 12.88 9.31 7.11
CA ASP A 58 13.66 9.15 5.90
C ASP A 58 14.39 7.80 5.87
N ILE A 59 14.91 7.35 7.01
CA ILE A 59 15.51 6.01 7.17
C ILE A 59 14.46 4.95 6.85
N HIS A 60 13.29 5.01 7.49
CA HIS A 60 12.20 4.05 7.29
C HIS A 60 11.70 4.06 5.82
N LYS A 61 11.53 5.25 5.24
CA LYS A 61 11.11 5.39 3.84
C LYS A 61 12.12 4.80 2.86
N SER A 62 13.42 5.03 3.07
CA SER A 62 14.48 4.47 2.23
C SER A 62 14.49 2.95 2.29
N PHE A 63 14.40 2.38 3.48
CA PHE A 63 14.30 0.94 3.69
C PHE A 63 13.08 0.33 2.99
N LEU A 64 11.88 0.94 3.15
CA LEU A 64 10.66 0.46 2.50
C LEU A 64 10.79 0.53 0.97
N LYS A 65 11.39 1.59 0.46
CA LYS A 65 11.62 1.75 -0.97
C LYS A 65 12.57 0.69 -1.53
N GLU A 66 13.67 0.40 -0.84
CA GLU A 66 14.62 -0.62 -1.25
C GLU A 66 14.00 -2.02 -1.21
N ARG A 67 13.25 -2.32 -0.14
CA ARG A 67 12.67 -3.65 0.08
C ARG A 67 11.46 -3.96 -0.79
N PHE A 68 10.64 -2.96 -1.14
CA PHE A 68 9.34 -3.15 -1.79
C PHE A 68 9.20 -2.49 -3.17
N SER A 69 10.28 -1.97 -3.76
CA SER A 69 10.22 -1.31 -5.06
C SER A 69 11.20 -1.95 -6.06
N PRO A 70 10.76 -2.32 -7.27
CA PRO A 70 9.36 -2.41 -7.71
C PRO A 70 8.65 -3.63 -7.09
N PRO A 71 7.33 -3.59 -6.89
CA PRO A 71 6.61 -4.76 -6.40
C PRO A 71 6.66 -5.87 -7.47
N ASP A 72 7.08 -7.06 -7.06
CA ASP A 72 6.92 -8.26 -7.87
C ASP A 72 5.45 -8.69 -7.82
N ILE A 73 4.74 -8.48 -8.92
CA ILE A 73 3.31 -8.84 -9.01
C ILE A 73 3.15 -10.36 -9.13
N GLY A 74 4.13 -11.05 -9.70
CA GLY A 74 4.06 -12.50 -9.92
C GLY A 74 2.90 -12.89 -10.86
N SER A 75 2.25 -14.02 -10.54
CA SER A 75 1.08 -14.53 -11.30
C SER A 75 -0.06 -14.86 -10.32
N PRO A 76 -0.70 -13.84 -9.72
CA PRO A 76 -1.76 -14.04 -8.75
C PRO A 76 -3.00 -14.63 -9.43
N LYS A 77 -3.68 -15.55 -8.72
CA LYS A 77 -4.91 -16.19 -9.21
C LYS A 77 -6.15 -15.63 -8.55
N LEU A 78 -6.04 -15.27 -7.30
CA LEU A 78 -7.12 -14.73 -6.50
C LEU A 78 -6.71 -13.35 -5.99
N LEU A 79 -7.47 -12.34 -6.34
CA LEU A 79 -7.19 -10.96 -5.97
C LEU A 79 -8.27 -10.41 -5.05
N ALA A 80 -7.93 -9.40 -4.27
CA ALA A 80 -8.92 -8.54 -3.64
C ALA A 80 -8.56 -7.07 -3.86
N VAL A 81 -9.55 -6.24 -4.04
CA VAL A 81 -9.42 -4.79 -4.14
C VAL A 81 -10.29 -4.12 -3.10
N ASP A 82 -9.72 -3.13 -2.43
CA ASP A 82 -10.40 -2.33 -1.41
C ASP A 82 -9.89 -0.89 -1.41
N GLU A 83 -10.57 -0.03 -0.69
CA GLU A 83 -10.25 1.39 -0.57
C GLU A 83 -9.82 1.76 0.84
N ILE A 84 -8.69 2.46 0.93
CA ILE A 84 -8.20 3.03 2.18
C ILE A 84 -8.39 4.55 2.16
N SER A 85 -9.12 5.09 3.14
CA SER A 85 -9.24 6.53 3.32
C SER A 85 -8.04 7.08 4.09
N LEU A 86 -7.25 7.96 3.45
CA LEU A 86 -6.07 8.59 4.07
C LEU A 86 -6.41 9.79 4.96
N LYS A 87 -7.52 10.49 4.71
CA LYS A 87 -7.98 11.66 5.48
C LYS A 87 -9.51 11.80 5.41
N LYS A 88 -10.10 12.32 6.47
CA LYS A 88 -11.48 12.85 6.46
C LYS A 88 -11.58 13.91 5.36
N ARG A 89 -12.20 13.63 4.25
CA ARG A 89 -12.43 14.39 3.00
C ARG A 89 -11.57 13.88 1.83
N HIS A 90 -11.99 12.74 1.26
CA HIS A 90 -11.80 12.39 -0.15
C HIS A 90 -10.37 12.14 -0.67
N LYS A 91 -9.42 11.72 0.16
CA LYS A 91 -8.19 11.12 -0.34
C LYS A 91 -8.22 9.63 -0.07
N TYR A 92 -8.53 8.88 -1.13
CA TYR A 92 -8.58 7.43 -1.11
C TYR A 92 -7.34 6.84 -1.79
N LEU A 93 -6.98 5.66 -1.37
CA LEU A 93 -6.07 4.78 -2.08
C LEU A 93 -6.84 3.52 -2.46
N THR A 94 -6.73 3.12 -3.71
CA THR A 94 -7.12 1.78 -4.14
C THR A 94 -5.96 0.83 -3.87
N VAL A 95 -6.22 -0.26 -3.20
CA VAL A 95 -5.23 -1.28 -2.84
C VAL A 95 -5.64 -2.61 -3.46
N VAL A 96 -4.73 -3.24 -4.19
CA VAL A 96 -4.91 -4.59 -4.72
C VAL A 96 -3.98 -5.54 -3.99
N ILE A 97 -4.53 -6.61 -3.47
CA ILE A 97 -3.80 -7.66 -2.76
C ILE A 97 -3.94 -9.02 -3.46
N ASP A 98 -2.92 -9.83 -3.36
CA ASP A 98 -3.01 -11.25 -3.62
C ASP A 98 -3.67 -11.93 -2.42
N TRP A 99 -4.83 -12.54 -2.64
CA TRP A 99 -5.63 -13.15 -1.58
C TRP A 99 -4.94 -14.34 -0.90
N GLU A 100 -4.17 -15.11 -1.66
CA GLU A 100 -3.52 -16.32 -1.14
C GLU A 100 -2.33 -15.98 -0.23
N SER A 101 -1.52 -15.01 -0.62
CA SER A 101 -0.31 -14.61 0.13
C SER A 101 -0.54 -13.44 1.10
N GLY A 102 -1.63 -12.69 0.96
CA GLY A 102 -1.88 -11.44 1.67
C GLY A 102 -0.96 -10.27 1.27
N ARG A 103 -0.18 -10.42 0.20
CA ARG A 103 0.75 -9.38 -0.26
C ARG A 103 0.01 -8.26 -0.97
N VAL A 104 0.37 -7.02 -0.66
CA VAL A 104 -0.03 -5.85 -1.44
C VAL A 104 0.72 -5.86 -2.76
N LEU A 105 -0.02 -5.97 -3.88
CA LEU A 105 0.53 -5.98 -5.24
C LEU A 105 0.54 -4.60 -5.86
N TRP A 106 -0.44 -3.76 -5.53
CA TRP A 106 -0.62 -2.45 -6.13
C TRP A 106 -1.28 -1.46 -5.18
N VAL A 107 -0.88 -0.20 -5.28
CA VAL A 107 -1.53 0.90 -4.57
C VAL A 107 -1.59 2.10 -5.52
N ALA A 108 -2.78 2.61 -5.77
CA ALA A 108 -2.99 3.82 -6.57
C ALA A 108 -3.72 4.91 -5.76
N GLN A 109 -3.51 6.17 -6.14
CA GLN A 109 -4.30 7.27 -5.58
C GLN A 109 -5.69 7.32 -6.25
N GLY A 110 -6.70 7.59 -5.44
CA GLY A 110 -8.07 7.68 -5.90
C GLY A 110 -8.87 6.42 -5.59
N ARG A 111 -10.13 6.48 -6.01
CA ARG A 111 -11.08 5.37 -5.96
C ARG A 111 -11.89 5.41 -7.26
N GLY A 112 -11.54 4.65 -8.20
CA GLY A 112 -12.25 4.69 -9.46
C GLY A 112 -11.69 3.68 -10.44
N GLU A 113 -12.34 3.66 -11.56
CA GLU A 113 -12.00 2.79 -12.69
C GLU A 113 -10.54 2.94 -13.10
N GLU A 114 -10.04 4.18 -13.20
CA GLU A 114 -8.67 4.47 -13.61
C GLU A 114 -7.62 3.87 -12.67
N ALA A 115 -7.84 3.93 -11.34
CA ALA A 115 -6.90 3.38 -10.36
C ALA A 115 -6.72 1.86 -10.52
N LEU A 116 -7.80 1.14 -10.87
CA LEU A 116 -7.74 -0.29 -11.12
C LEU A 116 -7.26 -0.60 -12.55
N LYS A 117 -7.57 0.22 -13.53
CA LYS A 117 -7.04 0.10 -14.90
C LYS A 117 -5.52 0.23 -14.94
N GLU A 118 -4.94 1.15 -14.16
CA GLU A 118 -3.49 1.28 -14.05
C GLU A 118 -2.82 -0.01 -13.55
N PHE A 119 -3.45 -0.72 -12.62
CA PHE A 119 -2.99 -2.03 -12.16
C PHE A 119 -3.00 -3.04 -13.32
N PHE A 120 -4.14 -3.18 -14.01
CA PHE A 120 -4.25 -4.12 -15.12
C PHE A 120 -3.29 -3.81 -16.27
N ASN A 121 -3.00 -2.54 -16.53
CA ASN A 121 -2.07 -2.14 -17.60
C ASN A 121 -0.62 -2.58 -17.35
N GLN A 122 -0.26 -2.91 -16.10
CA GLN A 122 1.06 -3.45 -15.78
C GLN A 122 1.15 -4.97 -15.94
N LEU A 123 0.00 -5.64 -16.07
CA LEU A 123 -0.07 -7.09 -16.21
C LEU A 123 0.08 -7.50 -17.68
N THR A 124 0.82 -8.56 -17.91
CA THR A 124 0.85 -9.19 -19.24
C THR A 124 -0.50 -9.87 -19.53
N PRO A 125 -0.84 -10.10 -20.82
CA PRO A 125 -2.07 -10.79 -21.18
C PRO A 125 -2.20 -12.19 -20.54
N GLU A 126 -1.07 -12.88 -20.37
CA GLU A 126 -1.01 -14.20 -19.75
C GLU A 126 -1.38 -14.14 -18.27
N ILE A 127 -0.87 -13.14 -17.55
CA ILE A 127 -1.20 -12.94 -16.12
C ILE A 127 -2.68 -12.59 -15.98
N LYS A 128 -3.22 -11.69 -16.82
CA LYS A 128 -4.64 -11.32 -16.80
C LYS A 128 -5.55 -12.53 -16.96
N LYS A 129 -5.24 -13.41 -17.93
CA LYS A 129 -5.98 -14.67 -18.16
C LYS A 129 -5.84 -15.66 -17.00
N GLY A 130 -4.77 -15.56 -16.23
CA GLY A 130 -4.53 -16.41 -15.07
C GLY A 130 -5.35 -16.05 -13.84
N ILE A 131 -5.92 -14.83 -13.79
CA ILE A 131 -6.73 -14.35 -12.67
C ILE A 131 -8.10 -15.06 -12.73
N LYS A 132 -8.41 -15.83 -11.68
CA LYS A 132 -9.64 -16.62 -11.59
C LYS A 132 -10.78 -15.86 -10.91
N ALA A 133 -10.46 -15.11 -9.87
CA ALA A 133 -11.45 -14.34 -9.12
C ALA A 133 -10.85 -13.08 -8.52
N MET A 134 -11.70 -12.05 -8.38
CA MET A 134 -11.38 -10.80 -7.69
C MET A 134 -12.50 -10.46 -6.71
N ALA A 135 -12.14 -10.38 -5.42
CA ALA A 135 -13.04 -9.92 -4.37
C ALA A 135 -13.05 -8.39 -4.32
N MET A 136 -14.23 -7.78 -4.22
CA MET A 136 -14.40 -6.32 -4.20
C MET A 136 -15.72 -5.90 -3.57
N ASP A 137 -15.84 -4.59 -3.29
CA ASP A 137 -17.12 -3.96 -2.98
C ASP A 137 -18.02 -3.91 -4.24
N MET A 138 -19.32 -3.76 -4.04
CA MET A 138 -20.31 -3.56 -5.13
C MET A 138 -20.19 -2.14 -5.70
N TRP A 139 -19.01 -1.84 -6.28
CA TRP A 139 -18.69 -0.53 -6.84
C TRP A 139 -18.53 -0.62 -8.36
N ASP A 140 -19.50 -0.04 -9.09
CA ASP A 140 -19.59 -0.13 -10.57
C ASP A 140 -18.26 0.17 -11.29
N PRO A 141 -17.45 1.18 -10.91
CA PRO A 141 -16.18 1.45 -11.58
C PRO A 141 -15.19 0.29 -11.52
N TYR A 142 -15.15 -0.46 -10.42
CA TYR A 142 -14.27 -1.64 -10.31
C TYR A 142 -14.79 -2.81 -11.12
N ILE A 143 -16.10 -3.03 -11.10
CA ILE A 143 -16.76 -4.07 -11.90
C ILE A 143 -16.42 -3.87 -13.38
N LYS A 144 -16.62 -2.65 -13.91
CA LYS A 144 -16.30 -2.30 -15.29
C LYS A 144 -14.83 -2.52 -15.64
N ALA A 145 -13.91 -2.12 -14.77
CA ALA A 145 -12.49 -2.32 -14.99
C ALA A 145 -12.12 -3.81 -15.09
N VAL A 146 -12.72 -4.67 -14.25
CA VAL A 146 -12.48 -6.12 -14.29
C VAL A 146 -13.08 -6.74 -15.56
N GLU A 147 -14.31 -6.41 -15.91
CA GLU A 147 -14.99 -6.89 -17.11
C GLU A 147 -14.22 -6.51 -18.40
N GLU A 148 -13.65 -5.31 -18.45
CA GLU A 148 -12.87 -4.82 -19.60
C GLU A 148 -11.50 -5.52 -19.71
N HIS A 149 -10.80 -5.71 -18.59
CA HIS A 149 -9.40 -6.15 -18.62
C HIS A 149 -9.20 -7.63 -18.33
N SER A 150 -10.15 -8.29 -17.70
CA SER A 150 -10.10 -9.72 -17.33
C SER A 150 -11.52 -10.33 -17.35
N PRO A 151 -12.15 -10.43 -18.52
CA PRO A 151 -13.57 -10.82 -18.66
C PRO A 151 -13.86 -12.24 -18.14
N ASP A 152 -12.88 -13.11 -18.08
CA ASP A 152 -13.01 -14.48 -17.56
C ASP A 152 -12.88 -14.55 -16.03
N CYS A 153 -12.58 -13.41 -15.36
CA CYS A 153 -12.41 -13.32 -13.93
C CYS A 153 -13.77 -13.31 -13.22
N ALA A 154 -13.99 -14.21 -12.26
CA ALA A 154 -15.19 -14.18 -11.43
C ALA A 154 -15.13 -13.03 -10.44
N ILE A 155 -16.16 -12.18 -10.42
CA ILE A 155 -16.29 -11.12 -9.42
C ILE A 155 -16.97 -11.69 -8.17
N VAL A 156 -16.34 -11.51 -7.01
CA VAL A 156 -16.86 -11.92 -5.71
C VAL A 156 -17.11 -10.67 -4.88
N PHE A 157 -18.35 -10.45 -4.47
CA PHE A 157 -18.66 -9.29 -3.63
C PHE A 157 -18.35 -9.58 -2.16
N ASP A 158 -17.76 -8.56 -1.49
CA ASP A 158 -17.52 -8.61 -0.06
C ASP A 158 -18.84 -8.77 0.71
N GLN A 159 -18.93 -9.84 1.51
CA GLN A 159 -20.09 -10.18 2.31
C GLN A 159 -20.51 -9.04 3.24
N PHE A 160 -19.58 -8.32 3.85
CA PHE A 160 -19.89 -7.20 4.73
C PHE A 160 -20.67 -6.10 4.00
N HIS A 161 -20.23 -5.73 2.81
CA HIS A 161 -20.88 -4.70 1.99
C HIS A 161 -22.25 -5.16 1.48
N VAL A 162 -22.41 -6.45 1.15
CA VAL A 162 -23.70 -7.05 0.78
C VAL A 162 -24.68 -6.98 1.95
N ILE A 163 -24.28 -7.45 3.14
CA ILE A 163 -25.14 -7.45 4.34
C ILE A 163 -25.48 -6.01 4.76
N SER A 164 -24.52 -5.10 4.74
CA SER A 164 -24.74 -3.68 5.06
C SER A 164 -25.74 -3.02 4.11
N SER A 165 -25.65 -3.31 2.82
CA SER A 165 -26.60 -2.82 1.81
C SER A 165 -28.00 -3.35 2.05
N PHE A 166 -28.13 -4.65 2.37
CA PHE A 166 -29.40 -5.28 2.70
C PHE A 166 -30.01 -4.68 3.97
N GLY A 167 -29.21 -4.47 5.02
CA GLY A 167 -29.65 -3.81 6.24
C GLY A 167 -30.22 -2.42 6.00
N ARG A 168 -29.59 -1.62 5.12
CA ARG A 168 -30.11 -0.30 4.72
C ARG A 168 -31.47 -0.36 4.04
N VAL A 169 -31.73 -1.38 3.24
CA VAL A 169 -33.04 -1.59 2.59
C VAL A 169 -34.11 -1.92 3.63
N ILE A 170 -33.81 -2.83 4.56
CA ILE A 170 -34.71 -3.19 5.66
C ILE A 170 -35.08 -1.97 6.51
N ASP A 171 -34.07 -1.15 6.87
CA ASP A 171 -34.31 0.10 7.62
C ASP A 171 -35.19 1.10 6.88
N LYS A 172 -35.04 1.22 5.56
CA LYS A 172 -35.93 2.05 4.74
C LYS A 172 -37.37 1.55 4.80
N VAL A 173 -37.59 0.25 4.61
CA VAL A 173 -38.92 -0.36 4.68
C VAL A 173 -39.55 -0.14 6.07
N ARG A 174 -38.80 -0.43 7.13
CA ARG A 174 -39.25 -0.21 8.51
C ARG A 174 -39.67 1.23 8.74
N ASN A 175 -38.90 2.20 8.32
CA ASN A 175 -39.20 3.62 8.48
C ASN A 175 -40.44 4.06 7.67
N ILE A 176 -40.67 3.46 6.50
CA ILE A 176 -41.90 3.72 5.70
C ILE A 176 -43.13 3.18 6.44
N GLU A 177 -43.06 1.95 6.95
CA GLU A 177 -44.20 1.34 7.65
C GLU A 177 -44.49 2.05 8.99
N LEU A 178 -43.49 2.46 9.74
CA LEU A 178 -43.69 3.30 10.94
C LEU A 178 -44.39 4.61 10.64
N ARG A 179 -44.09 5.26 9.53
CA ARG A 179 -44.77 6.51 9.13
C ARG A 179 -46.23 6.31 8.70
N LYS A 180 -46.58 5.13 8.19
CA LYS A 180 -47.97 4.80 7.86
C LYS A 180 -48.81 4.46 9.08
N ALA A 181 -48.15 3.94 10.13
CA ALA A 181 -48.81 3.54 11.38
C ALA A 181 -49.06 4.67 12.35
N ASN A 182 -48.40 5.83 12.16
CA ASN A 182 -48.61 7.09 12.92
C ASN A 182 -49.43 8.10 12.12
#